data_3b34cfbb182747dfe3f4ca76f8976e55
#
_entry.id   3b34cfbb182747dfe3f4ca76f8976e55
#
_cell.length_a   1.000
_cell.length_b   1.000
_cell.length_c   1.000
_cell.angle_alpha   90.00
_cell.angle_beta   90.00
_cell.angle_gamma   90.00
#
_symmetry.space_group_name_H-M   'P 1'
#
loop_
_entity.id
_entity.type
_entity.pdbx_description
1 polymer ?
#
loop_
_entity_poly.entity_id
_entity_poly.type
_entity_poly.pdbx_seq_one_letter_code
_entity_poly.pdbx_strand_id
1 'polypeptide(L)'
;MVSESNHVDKKARRKRVILTGITSNVLVLGIVSLLTDASSEMIYPIMPYFLTAIGATGLLIGLIEGASETTASLIKVVSGWYSDRYRRRKPFITSGYGASSLVKPIFYLATHPLQVLGLRVIERIGKGVRSAPKDALIADSTEPQYIGRAFGFHKSMDSTGAIIGPILILPVLIAASTVTTGTYRLIFLFSALPALLAVLVIILFVRDKEVQSTGKVGRFLREMRLLGRPFYLLLAVVVTFYIGEISYAFFILQGARHGFDIVDVTILYILYNVVFVLTAIPAGVLSDKLGRMPVIAFSFVIFAFACLVMTNAGSWLLLALGFGLFGLYKGASEGVFKAFVTDFAPKNLRGTALGTFHTAVGMVMLPGGIIAGLLWDKVAPWATFAYGIIMAITALILLLVIVDEGRARVMPA
;
A
#
# COMPACT_ATOMS: atom_id res chain seq x y z
N MET A 1 -20.51 -43.26 -16.59
CA MET A 1 -21.51 -42.35 -16.01
C MET A 1 -21.32 -42.02 -14.52
N VAL A 2 -20.74 -42.89 -13.70
CA VAL A 2 -20.51 -42.61 -12.23
C VAL A 2 -19.29 -41.69 -11.96
N SER A 3 -18.31 -41.61 -12.86
CA SER A 3 -17.08 -40.84 -12.72
C SER A 3 -17.29 -39.33 -12.96
N GLU A 4 -18.16 -38.94 -13.87
CA GLU A 4 -18.42 -37.52 -14.19
C GLU A 4 -19.30 -36.83 -13.14
N SER A 5 -20.24 -37.55 -12.52
CA SER A 5 -21.07 -36.98 -11.44
C SER A 5 -20.26 -36.62 -10.21
N ASN A 6 -19.22 -37.41 -9.86
CA ASN A 6 -18.33 -37.15 -8.75
C ASN A 6 -17.39 -35.94 -8.97
N HIS A 7 -17.05 -35.63 -10.22
CA HIS A 7 -16.21 -34.45 -10.55
C HIS A 7 -16.99 -33.15 -10.52
N VAL A 8 -18.25 -33.17 -10.96
CA VAL A 8 -19.16 -32.01 -10.96
C VAL A 8 -19.55 -31.66 -9.52
N ASP A 9 -19.83 -32.67 -8.68
CA ASP A 9 -20.20 -32.47 -7.29
C ASP A 9 -19.00 -31.99 -6.41
N LYS A 10 -17.79 -32.48 -6.67
CA LYS A 10 -16.56 -31.95 -6.05
C LYS A 10 -16.27 -30.51 -6.45
N LYS A 11 -16.51 -30.13 -7.70
CA LYS A 11 -16.32 -28.76 -8.20
C LYS A 11 -17.38 -27.79 -7.63
N ALA A 12 -18.63 -28.24 -7.52
CA ALA A 12 -19.72 -27.47 -6.89
C ALA A 12 -19.50 -27.33 -5.37
N ARG A 13 -19.03 -28.39 -4.70
CA ARG A 13 -18.69 -28.38 -3.27
C ARG A 13 -17.47 -27.48 -3.00
N ARG A 14 -16.43 -27.49 -3.85
CA ARG A 14 -15.30 -26.57 -3.77
C ARG A 14 -15.71 -25.10 -3.99
N LYS A 15 -16.59 -24.81 -4.97
CA LYS A 15 -17.15 -23.46 -5.18
C LYS A 15 -17.96 -22.99 -3.98
N ARG A 16 -18.80 -23.85 -3.39
CA ARG A 16 -19.54 -23.52 -2.16
C ARG A 16 -18.59 -23.22 -0.97
N VAL A 17 -17.52 -24.00 -0.80
CA VAL A 17 -16.53 -23.78 0.28
C VAL A 17 -15.76 -22.48 0.10
N ILE A 18 -15.44 -22.07 -1.13
CA ILE A 18 -14.71 -20.81 -1.40
C ILE A 18 -15.62 -19.59 -1.16
N LEU A 19 -16.91 -19.68 -1.50
CA LEU A 19 -17.88 -18.57 -1.34
C LEU A 19 -18.55 -18.54 0.05
N THR A 20 -18.38 -19.58 0.89
CA THR A 20 -18.92 -19.60 2.24
C THR A 20 -18.23 -18.55 3.10
N GLY A 21 -19.00 -17.59 3.62
CA GLY A 21 -18.49 -16.47 4.44
C GLY A 21 -18.23 -15.18 3.66
N ILE A 22 -18.39 -15.16 2.32
CA ILE A 22 -18.34 -13.94 1.52
C ILE A 22 -19.75 -13.38 1.43
N THR A 23 -20.04 -12.38 2.26
CA THR A 23 -21.36 -11.71 2.24
C THR A 23 -21.47 -10.73 1.06
N SER A 24 -22.70 -10.28 0.77
CA SER A 24 -22.96 -9.29 -0.28
C SER A 24 -22.12 -8.01 -0.10
N ASN A 25 -21.99 -7.49 1.15
CA ASN A 25 -21.16 -6.34 1.41
C ASN A 25 -19.67 -6.60 1.12
N VAL A 26 -19.15 -7.77 1.48
CA VAL A 26 -17.75 -8.15 1.21
C VAL A 26 -17.48 -8.25 -0.28
N LEU A 27 -18.40 -8.87 -1.04
CA LEU A 27 -18.30 -8.97 -2.49
C LEU A 27 -18.30 -7.58 -3.15
N VAL A 28 -19.26 -6.73 -2.77
CA VAL A 28 -19.39 -5.37 -3.32
C VAL A 28 -18.17 -4.52 -2.98
N LEU A 29 -17.69 -4.55 -1.73
CA LEU A 29 -16.48 -3.83 -1.31
C LEU A 29 -15.22 -4.36 -1.99
N GLY A 30 -15.16 -5.65 -2.31
CA GLY A 30 -14.09 -6.22 -3.12
C GLY A 30 -14.07 -5.65 -4.54
N ILE A 31 -15.24 -5.59 -5.21
CA ILE A 31 -15.38 -4.98 -6.54
C ILE A 31 -15.02 -3.49 -6.51
N VAL A 32 -15.48 -2.77 -5.49
CA VAL A 32 -15.13 -1.35 -5.28
C VAL A 32 -13.62 -1.17 -5.14
N SER A 33 -12.96 -2.04 -4.39
CA SER A 33 -11.51 -1.99 -4.20
C SER A 33 -10.77 -2.25 -5.52
N LEU A 34 -11.16 -3.30 -6.26
CA LEU A 34 -10.63 -3.61 -7.59
C LEU A 34 -10.71 -2.40 -8.53
N LEU A 35 -11.89 -1.80 -8.66
CA LEU A 35 -12.11 -0.65 -9.54
C LEU A 35 -11.28 0.56 -9.12
N THR A 36 -11.21 0.83 -7.82
CA THR A 36 -10.49 1.99 -7.30
C THR A 36 -8.98 1.81 -7.41
N ASP A 37 -8.47 0.60 -7.14
CA ASP A 37 -7.04 0.32 -7.26
C ASP A 37 -6.63 0.26 -8.73
N ALA A 38 -7.41 -0.34 -9.62
CA ALA A 38 -7.18 -0.23 -11.05
C ALA A 38 -7.07 1.24 -11.49
N SER A 39 -8.00 2.09 -11.03
CA SER A 39 -7.99 3.52 -11.32
C SER A 39 -6.72 4.23 -10.80
N SER A 40 -6.30 3.95 -9.57
CA SER A 40 -5.11 4.59 -8.96
C SER A 40 -3.83 4.11 -9.61
N GLU A 41 -3.75 2.83 -9.90
CA GLU A 41 -2.59 2.17 -10.50
C GLU A 41 -2.41 2.51 -12.01
N MET A 42 -3.45 3.03 -12.68
CA MET A 42 -3.28 3.71 -13.97
C MET A 42 -2.43 4.98 -13.86
N ILE A 43 -2.47 5.66 -12.71
CA ILE A 43 -1.81 6.95 -12.49
C ILE A 43 -0.37 6.77 -12.01
N TYR A 44 -0.09 5.78 -11.18
CA TYR A 44 1.19 5.67 -10.47
C TYR A 44 2.42 5.55 -11.38
N PRO A 45 2.45 4.70 -12.42
CA PRO A 45 3.64 4.60 -13.27
C PRO A 45 3.89 5.86 -14.10
N ILE A 46 2.86 6.62 -14.45
CA ILE A 46 2.99 7.84 -15.27
C ILE A 46 3.25 9.10 -14.45
N MET A 47 2.93 9.09 -13.14
CA MET A 47 3.01 10.28 -12.29
C MET A 47 4.42 10.89 -12.22
N PRO A 48 5.52 10.13 -12.04
CA PRO A 48 6.86 10.70 -12.03
C PRO A 48 7.25 11.34 -13.38
N TYR A 49 6.87 10.74 -14.51
CA TYR A 49 7.10 11.31 -15.83
C TYR A 49 6.32 12.61 -16.05
N PHE A 50 5.04 12.61 -15.68
CA PHE A 50 4.21 13.82 -15.75
C PHE A 50 4.77 14.93 -14.88
N LEU A 51 5.13 14.64 -13.62
CA LEU A 51 5.72 15.60 -12.71
C LEU A 51 7.03 16.20 -13.26
N THR A 52 7.91 15.38 -13.80
CA THR A 52 9.15 15.83 -14.45
C THR A 52 8.84 16.72 -15.66
N ALA A 53 7.85 16.34 -16.48
CA ALA A 53 7.46 17.11 -17.67
C ALA A 53 6.87 18.50 -17.34
N ILE A 54 6.29 18.68 -16.14
CA ILE A 54 5.80 19.98 -15.64
C ILE A 54 6.78 20.68 -14.71
N GLY A 55 8.06 20.23 -14.67
CA GLY A 55 9.17 20.89 -13.98
C GLY A 55 9.35 20.51 -12.51
N ALA A 56 8.87 19.35 -12.08
CA ALA A 56 9.15 18.86 -10.74
C ALA A 56 10.61 18.38 -10.61
N THR A 57 11.23 18.73 -9.48
CA THR A 57 12.52 18.20 -9.05
C THR A 57 12.31 16.89 -8.24
N GLY A 58 13.40 16.14 -8.00
CA GLY A 58 13.37 14.97 -7.13
C GLY A 58 12.85 15.30 -5.73
N LEU A 59 13.19 16.48 -5.18
CA LEU A 59 12.67 16.98 -3.91
C LEU A 59 11.13 17.08 -3.93
N LEU A 60 10.57 17.67 -4.97
CA LEU A 60 9.11 17.80 -5.09
C LEU A 60 8.43 16.45 -5.25
N ILE A 61 9.03 15.52 -5.98
CA ILE A 61 8.49 14.16 -6.12
C ILE A 61 8.54 13.42 -4.78
N GLY A 62 9.65 13.47 -4.07
CA GLY A 62 9.77 12.89 -2.73
C GLY A 62 8.80 13.51 -1.72
N LEU A 63 8.61 14.84 -1.77
CA LEU A 63 7.64 15.56 -0.97
C LEU A 63 6.20 15.12 -1.27
N ILE A 64 5.83 14.99 -2.55
CA ILE A 64 4.49 14.56 -2.99
C ILE A 64 4.20 13.13 -2.50
N GLU A 65 5.13 12.20 -2.68
CA GLU A 65 4.95 10.82 -2.24
C GLU A 65 4.89 10.72 -0.70
N GLY A 66 5.83 11.35 0.01
CA GLY A 66 5.86 11.36 1.47
C GLY A 66 4.63 12.01 2.10
N ALA A 67 4.23 13.20 1.60
CA ALA A 67 3.02 13.89 2.07
C ALA A 67 1.75 13.06 1.81
N SER A 68 1.70 12.37 0.68
CA SER A 68 0.59 11.48 0.32
C SER A 68 0.41 10.37 1.36
N GLU A 69 1.45 9.61 1.65
CA GLU A 69 1.38 8.49 2.60
C GLU A 69 1.16 8.95 4.04
N THR A 70 1.81 10.05 4.45
CA THR A 70 1.60 10.67 5.76
C THR A 70 0.14 11.09 5.94
N THR A 71 -0.42 11.78 4.96
CA THR A 71 -1.83 12.24 5.00
C THR A 71 -2.79 11.06 5.14
N ALA A 72 -2.65 10.03 4.30
CA ALA A 72 -3.52 8.86 4.35
C ALA A 72 -3.47 8.15 5.71
N SER A 73 -2.27 8.00 6.28
CA SER A 73 -2.05 7.32 7.55
C SER A 73 -2.64 8.08 8.73
N LEU A 74 -2.46 9.39 8.81
CA LEU A 74 -3.02 10.23 9.88
C LEU A 74 -4.56 10.28 9.81
N ILE A 75 -5.10 10.51 8.63
CA ILE A 75 -6.56 10.58 8.43
C ILE A 75 -7.24 9.23 8.70
N LYS A 76 -6.58 8.11 8.40
CA LYS A 76 -7.11 6.76 8.68
C LYS A 76 -7.45 6.58 10.17
N VAL A 77 -6.59 7.05 11.08
CA VAL A 77 -6.82 6.95 12.54
C VAL A 77 -8.01 7.79 12.96
N VAL A 78 -8.07 9.04 12.49
CA VAL A 78 -9.15 9.98 12.80
C VAL A 78 -10.50 9.48 12.28
N SER A 79 -10.54 9.00 11.03
CA SER A 79 -11.77 8.54 10.39
C SER A 79 -12.33 7.27 11.04
N GLY A 80 -11.47 6.35 11.47
CA GLY A 80 -11.87 5.17 12.22
C GLY A 80 -12.66 5.56 13.47
N TRP A 81 -12.10 6.49 14.26
CA TRP A 81 -12.77 6.96 15.47
C TRP A 81 -14.11 7.66 15.18
N TYR A 82 -14.16 8.57 14.20
CA TYR A 82 -15.42 9.25 13.86
C TYR A 82 -16.48 8.27 13.41
N SER A 83 -16.13 7.29 12.56
CA SER A 83 -17.09 6.30 12.07
C SER A 83 -17.65 5.41 13.20
N ASP A 84 -16.83 5.09 14.22
CA ASP A 84 -17.27 4.35 15.40
C ASP A 84 -18.24 5.20 16.25
N ARG A 85 -17.96 6.50 16.39
CA ARG A 85 -18.80 7.41 17.16
C ARG A 85 -20.16 7.63 16.51
N TYR A 86 -20.20 7.78 15.17
CA TYR A 86 -21.45 7.99 14.43
C TYR A 86 -22.24 6.71 14.16
N ARG A 87 -21.69 5.54 14.53
CA ARG A 87 -22.31 4.21 14.34
C ARG A 87 -22.72 3.91 12.90
N ARG A 88 -22.15 4.60 11.91
CA ARG A 88 -22.41 4.44 10.48
C ARG A 88 -21.11 4.37 9.72
N ARG A 89 -20.97 3.39 8.82
CA ARG A 89 -19.76 3.16 8.03
C ARG A 89 -19.90 3.72 6.61
N LYS A 90 -21.06 3.50 5.99
CA LYS A 90 -21.30 3.85 4.58
C LYS A 90 -21.05 5.33 4.25
N PRO A 91 -21.46 6.34 5.05
CA PRO A 91 -21.21 7.75 4.73
C PRO A 91 -19.70 8.06 4.59
N PHE A 92 -18.86 7.53 5.50
CA PHE A 92 -17.41 7.72 5.45
C PHE A 92 -16.79 7.02 4.24
N ILE A 93 -17.25 5.81 3.94
CA ILE A 93 -16.81 5.05 2.76
C ILE A 93 -17.17 5.84 1.49
N THR A 94 -18.43 6.26 1.34
CA THR A 94 -18.89 6.98 0.16
C THR A 94 -18.20 8.33 -0.02
N SER A 95 -18.07 9.13 1.04
CA SER A 95 -17.40 10.44 0.98
C SER A 95 -15.90 10.29 0.68
N GLY A 96 -15.23 9.30 1.28
CA GLY A 96 -13.81 9.05 1.03
C GLY A 96 -13.53 8.58 -0.39
N TYR A 97 -14.33 7.64 -0.93
CA TYR A 97 -14.22 7.23 -2.34
C TYR A 97 -14.62 8.37 -3.28
N GLY A 98 -15.68 9.12 -2.97
CA GLY A 98 -16.12 10.27 -3.75
C GLY A 98 -15.04 11.34 -3.86
N ALA A 99 -14.46 11.76 -2.74
CA ALA A 99 -13.38 12.75 -2.73
C ALA A 99 -12.18 12.29 -3.57
N SER A 100 -11.71 11.04 -3.38
CA SER A 100 -10.59 10.50 -4.18
C SER A 100 -10.92 10.43 -5.68
N SER A 101 -12.16 10.08 -6.04
CA SER A 101 -12.57 9.90 -7.44
C SER A 101 -12.73 11.22 -8.16
N LEU A 102 -13.29 12.24 -7.49
CA LEU A 102 -13.51 13.57 -8.08
C LEU A 102 -12.21 14.34 -8.32
N VAL A 103 -11.17 14.07 -7.55
CA VAL A 103 -9.86 14.71 -7.73
C VAL A 103 -9.13 14.19 -8.98
N LYS A 104 -9.33 12.93 -9.37
CA LYS A 104 -8.59 12.32 -10.49
C LYS A 104 -8.72 13.07 -11.82
N PRO A 105 -9.91 13.44 -12.30
CA PRO A 105 -10.01 14.24 -13.51
C PRO A 105 -9.40 15.64 -13.38
N ILE A 106 -9.28 16.19 -12.16
CA ILE A 106 -8.69 17.52 -11.94
C ILE A 106 -7.18 17.51 -12.19
N PHE A 107 -6.49 16.35 -12.07
CA PHE A 107 -5.07 16.23 -12.50
C PHE A 107 -4.86 16.63 -13.96
N TYR A 108 -5.88 16.50 -14.82
CA TYR A 108 -5.84 16.99 -16.21
C TYR A 108 -5.47 18.47 -16.31
N LEU A 109 -5.93 19.29 -15.37
CA LEU A 109 -5.75 20.74 -15.34
C LEU A 109 -4.41 21.16 -14.72
N ALA A 110 -3.68 20.24 -14.08
CA ALA A 110 -2.45 20.57 -13.39
C ALA A 110 -1.35 21.00 -14.39
N THR A 111 -0.75 22.15 -14.12
CA THR A 111 0.34 22.74 -14.91
C THR A 111 1.60 22.97 -14.06
N HIS A 112 1.50 22.84 -12.75
CA HIS A 112 2.60 23.07 -11.82
C HIS A 112 2.65 21.97 -10.75
N PRO A 113 3.84 21.49 -10.31
CA PRO A 113 3.98 20.40 -9.35
C PRO A 113 3.28 20.62 -8.02
N LEU A 114 3.19 21.86 -7.51
CA LEU A 114 2.49 22.17 -6.26
C LEU A 114 0.98 21.97 -6.37
N GLN A 115 0.39 22.13 -7.57
CA GLN A 115 -1.02 21.78 -7.80
C GLN A 115 -1.22 20.28 -7.67
N VAL A 116 -0.29 19.48 -8.22
CA VAL A 116 -0.29 18.02 -8.08
C VAL A 116 -0.15 17.62 -6.61
N LEU A 117 0.73 18.28 -5.84
CA LEU A 117 0.84 18.06 -4.38
C LEU A 117 -0.51 18.26 -3.68
N GLY A 118 -1.19 19.38 -3.95
CA GLY A 118 -2.51 19.69 -3.36
C GLY A 118 -3.55 18.62 -3.73
N LEU A 119 -3.62 18.22 -5.00
CA LEU A 119 -4.55 17.20 -5.48
C LEU A 119 -4.24 15.83 -4.88
N ARG A 120 -2.96 15.44 -4.77
CA ARG A 120 -2.54 14.18 -4.12
C ARG A 120 -2.91 14.17 -2.65
N VAL A 121 -2.71 15.27 -1.93
CA VAL A 121 -3.14 15.38 -0.51
C VAL A 121 -4.66 15.20 -0.38
N ILE A 122 -5.46 15.83 -1.23
CA ILE A 122 -6.93 15.67 -1.20
C ILE A 122 -7.34 14.22 -1.54
N GLU A 123 -6.72 13.61 -2.55
CA GLU A 123 -6.94 12.19 -2.90
C GLU A 123 -6.64 11.29 -1.70
N ARG A 124 -5.53 11.55 -0.99
CA ARG A 124 -5.08 10.77 0.16
C ARG A 124 -5.91 11.01 1.43
N ILE A 125 -6.46 12.21 1.62
CA ILE A 125 -7.51 12.45 2.62
C ILE A 125 -8.70 11.51 2.35
N GLY A 126 -9.19 11.46 1.12
CA GLY A 126 -10.25 10.54 0.73
C GLY A 126 -9.92 9.08 1.02
N LYS A 127 -8.69 8.63 0.70
CA LYS A 127 -8.19 7.28 1.02
C LYS A 127 -8.17 7.04 2.54
N GLY A 128 -7.69 7.99 3.32
CA GLY A 128 -7.66 7.89 4.78
C GLY A 128 -9.06 7.80 5.38
N VAL A 129 -10.00 8.65 4.91
CA VAL A 129 -11.39 8.68 5.39
C VAL A 129 -12.10 7.34 5.17
N ARG A 130 -11.88 6.67 4.04
CA ARG A 130 -12.58 5.41 3.73
C ARG A 130 -11.96 4.16 4.33
N SER A 131 -10.63 4.15 4.59
CA SER A 131 -9.88 2.91 4.86
C SER A 131 -10.35 2.19 6.12
N ALA A 132 -10.34 2.86 7.28
CA ALA A 132 -10.74 2.23 8.53
C ALA A 132 -12.25 1.88 8.58
N PRO A 133 -13.19 2.75 8.14
CA PRO A 133 -14.60 2.40 8.07
C PRO A 133 -14.90 1.23 7.12
N LYS A 134 -14.18 1.12 6.00
CA LYS A 134 -14.32 0.01 5.06
C LYS A 134 -13.90 -1.31 5.70
N ASP A 135 -12.72 -1.34 6.33
CA ASP A 135 -12.20 -2.52 7.00
C ASP A 135 -13.14 -2.97 8.12
N ALA A 136 -13.67 -2.01 8.89
CA ALA A 136 -14.67 -2.27 9.92
C ALA A 136 -15.98 -2.83 9.33
N LEU A 137 -16.48 -2.30 8.21
CA LEU A 137 -17.71 -2.80 7.58
C LEU A 137 -17.55 -4.24 7.05
N ILE A 138 -16.36 -4.59 6.54
CA ILE A 138 -16.04 -5.97 6.14
C ILE A 138 -16.13 -6.90 7.36
N ALA A 139 -15.50 -6.53 8.48
CA ALA A 139 -15.53 -7.30 9.70
C ALA A 139 -16.96 -7.42 10.25
N ASP A 140 -17.70 -6.31 10.37
CA ASP A 140 -19.08 -6.27 10.86
C ASP A 140 -20.07 -7.05 9.99
N SER A 141 -19.74 -7.23 8.70
CA SER A 141 -20.57 -7.95 7.73
C SER A 141 -20.26 -9.46 7.66
N THR A 142 -19.24 -9.93 8.39
CA THR A 142 -18.72 -11.30 8.28
C THR A 142 -18.81 -12.01 9.62
N GLU A 143 -19.17 -13.29 9.63
CA GLU A 143 -19.13 -14.12 10.84
C GLU A 143 -17.67 -14.29 11.32
N PRO A 144 -17.41 -14.32 12.65
CA PRO A 144 -16.07 -14.37 13.22
C PRO A 144 -15.15 -15.44 12.62
N GLN A 145 -15.69 -16.63 12.32
CA GLN A 145 -14.94 -17.75 11.75
C GLN A 145 -14.50 -17.54 10.29
N TYR A 146 -15.09 -16.57 9.56
CA TYR A 146 -14.81 -16.30 8.15
C TYR A 146 -14.11 -14.97 7.90
N ILE A 147 -13.77 -14.19 8.94
CA ILE A 147 -13.13 -12.88 8.83
C ILE A 147 -11.85 -12.94 7.96
N GLY A 148 -11.01 -13.94 8.19
CA GLY A 148 -9.79 -14.13 7.40
C GLY A 148 -10.06 -14.34 5.90
N ARG A 149 -11.14 -15.06 5.55
CA ARG A 149 -11.54 -15.26 4.13
C ARG A 149 -12.05 -13.96 3.51
N ALA A 150 -12.84 -13.19 4.25
CA ALA A 150 -13.38 -11.92 3.79
C ALA A 150 -12.27 -10.90 3.48
N PHE A 151 -11.30 -10.75 4.37
CA PHE A 151 -10.13 -9.90 4.15
C PHE A 151 -9.21 -10.44 3.05
N GLY A 152 -9.02 -11.76 2.98
CA GLY A 152 -8.26 -12.41 1.90
C GLY A 152 -8.88 -12.18 0.53
N PHE A 153 -10.20 -12.33 0.40
CA PHE A 153 -10.94 -12.01 -0.82
C PHE A 153 -10.80 -10.53 -1.19
N HIS A 154 -11.03 -9.62 -0.21
CA HIS A 154 -10.88 -8.20 -0.42
C HIS A 154 -9.47 -7.84 -0.90
N LYS A 155 -8.42 -8.38 -0.26
CA LYS A 155 -7.02 -8.15 -0.66
C LYS A 155 -6.70 -8.71 -2.05
N SER A 156 -7.29 -9.85 -2.43
CA SER A 156 -7.14 -10.40 -3.79
C SER A 156 -7.72 -9.47 -4.84
N MET A 157 -8.90 -8.87 -4.57
CA MET A 157 -9.52 -7.88 -5.45
C MET A 157 -8.68 -6.62 -5.59
N ASP A 158 -8.17 -6.09 -4.47
CA ASP A 158 -7.20 -5.00 -4.37
C ASP A 158 -5.98 -5.25 -5.29
N SER A 159 -5.33 -6.39 -5.09
CA SER A 159 -4.13 -6.80 -5.84
C SER A 159 -4.42 -7.03 -7.33
N THR A 160 -5.60 -7.56 -7.67
CA THR A 160 -6.03 -7.72 -9.06
C THR A 160 -6.18 -6.35 -9.74
N GLY A 161 -6.77 -5.37 -9.04
CA GLY A 161 -6.85 -3.98 -9.51
C GLY A 161 -5.46 -3.37 -9.73
N ALA A 162 -4.51 -3.64 -8.84
CA ALA A 162 -3.14 -3.12 -8.94
C ALA A 162 -2.37 -3.64 -10.16
N ILE A 163 -2.69 -4.86 -10.65
CA ILE A 163 -2.12 -5.41 -11.88
C ILE A 163 -2.87 -4.89 -13.11
N ILE A 164 -4.21 -4.85 -13.06
CA ILE A 164 -5.05 -4.46 -14.20
C ILE A 164 -4.84 -2.98 -14.55
N GLY A 165 -4.70 -2.08 -13.56
CA GLY A 165 -4.58 -0.64 -13.78
C GLY A 165 -3.47 -0.26 -14.78
N PRO A 166 -2.21 -0.63 -14.52
CA PRO A 166 -1.13 -0.34 -15.46
C PRO A 166 -1.29 -1.03 -16.83
N ILE A 167 -1.91 -2.21 -16.89
CA ILE A 167 -2.20 -2.90 -18.16
C ILE A 167 -3.18 -2.09 -19.00
N LEU A 168 -4.20 -1.47 -18.39
CA LEU A 168 -5.21 -0.68 -19.12
C LEU A 168 -4.63 0.56 -19.82
N ILE A 169 -3.52 1.10 -19.35
CA ILE A 169 -2.89 2.29 -19.98
C ILE A 169 -1.89 1.93 -21.09
N LEU A 170 -1.39 0.69 -21.13
CA LEU A 170 -0.42 0.27 -22.15
C LEU A 170 -0.90 0.51 -23.59
N PRO A 171 -2.15 0.14 -23.97
CA PRO A 171 -2.63 0.43 -25.32
C PRO A 171 -2.63 1.93 -25.65
N VAL A 172 -2.95 2.78 -24.69
CA VAL A 172 -2.94 4.24 -24.87
C VAL A 172 -1.51 4.76 -25.07
N LEU A 173 -0.56 4.24 -24.28
CA LEU A 173 0.86 4.63 -24.39
C LEU A 173 1.49 4.13 -25.69
N ILE A 174 1.19 2.89 -26.12
CA ILE A 174 1.72 2.28 -27.34
C ILE A 174 1.12 2.93 -28.59
N ALA A 175 -0.16 3.29 -28.56
CA ALA A 175 -0.83 3.93 -29.70
C ALA A 175 -0.41 5.40 -29.88
N ALA A 176 0.14 6.05 -28.86
CA ALA A 176 0.64 7.40 -28.96
C ALA A 176 1.97 7.40 -29.74
N SER A 177 2.00 8.01 -30.91
CA SER A 177 3.23 8.17 -31.73
C SER A 177 4.36 8.89 -30.99
N THR A 178 3.98 9.83 -30.10
CA THR A 178 4.85 10.50 -29.12
C THR A 178 4.08 10.69 -27.83
N VAL A 179 4.66 10.26 -26.71
CA VAL A 179 4.03 10.46 -25.40
C VAL A 179 4.33 11.87 -24.90
N THR A 180 3.29 12.65 -24.72
CA THR A 180 3.36 14.05 -24.30
C THR A 180 2.64 14.25 -22.96
N THR A 181 2.73 15.45 -22.38
CA THR A 181 1.90 15.83 -21.22
C THR A 181 0.41 15.67 -21.48
N GLY A 182 -0.03 15.87 -22.73
CA GLY A 182 -1.41 15.61 -23.16
C GLY A 182 -1.83 14.14 -23.02
N THR A 183 -0.93 13.21 -23.35
CA THR A 183 -1.16 11.76 -23.19
C THR A 183 -1.38 11.41 -21.70
N TYR A 184 -0.53 11.91 -20.80
CA TYR A 184 -0.70 11.69 -19.35
C TYR A 184 -2.02 12.27 -18.84
N ARG A 185 -2.39 13.47 -19.30
CA ARG A 185 -3.66 14.11 -18.94
C ARG A 185 -4.87 13.29 -19.37
N LEU A 186 -4.85 12.70 -20.57
CA LEU A 186 -5.91 11.79 -21.02
C LEU A 186 -6.01 10.56 -20.12
N ILE A 187 -4.88 9.98 -19.70
CA ILE A 187 -4.89 8.84 -18.77
C ILE A 187 -5.50 9.22 -17.42
N PHE A 188 -5.28 10.44 -16.90
CA PHE A 188 -5.95 10.92 -15.68
C PHE A 188 -7.48 10.96 -15.86
N LEU A 189 -7.99 11.41 -17.01
CA LEU A 189 -9.43 11.37 -17.29
C LEU A 189 -9.96 9.94 -17.38
N PHE A 190 -9.27 9.05 -18.10
CA PHE A 190 -9.69 7.64 -18.19
C PHE A 190 -9.66 6.94 -16.83
N SER A 191 -8.68 7.25 -15.97
CA SER A 191 -8.62 6.69 -14.61
C SER A 191 -9.80 7.10 -13.74
N ALA A 192 -10.47 8.20 -14.03
CA ALA A 192 -11.66 8.63 -13.31
C ALA A 192 -12.85 7.70 -13.55
N LEU A 193 -12.94 7.04 -14.70
CA LEU A 193 -14.08 6.16 -15.05
C LEU A 193 -14.25 5.01 -14.04
N PRO A 194 -13.27 4.13 -13.81
CA PRO A 194 -13.41 3.06 -12.82
C PRO A 194 -13.57 3.61 -11.41
N ALA A 195 -12.97 4.76 -11.06
CA ALA A 195 -13.15 5.37 -9.75
C ALA A 195 -14.58 5.86 -9.51
N LEU A 196 -15.20 6.53 -10.48
CA LEU A 196 -16.58 6.99 -10.40
C LEU A 196 -17.56 5.81 -10.41
N LEU A 197 -17.27 4.77 -11.20
CA LEU A 197 -18.04 3.53 -11.17
C LEU A 197 -17.99 2.86 -9.78
N ALA A 198 -16.83 2.86 -9.12
CA ALA A 198 -16.72 2.37 -7.76
C ALA A 198 -17.62 3.13 -6.78
N VAL A 199 -17.70 4.45 -6.90
CA VAL A 199 -18.60 5.29 -6.07
C VAL A 199 -20.07 4.95 -6.34
N LEU A 200 -20.44 4.78 -7.60
CA LEU A 200 -21.80 4.37 -7.99
C LEU A 200 -22.16 3.00 -7.38
N VAL A 201 -21.25 2.03 -7.47
CA VAL A 201 -21.43 0.70 -6.86
C VAL A 201 -21.63 0.79 -5.34
N ILE A 202 -20.89 1.67 -4.65
CA ILE A 202 -21.07 1.89 -3.20
C ILE A 202 -22.46 2.43 -2.89
N ILE A 203 -22.88 3.47 -3.63
CA ILE A 203 -24.18 4.14 -3.39
C ILE A 203 -25.31 3.13 -3.56
N LEU A 204 -25.28 2.33 -4.63
CA LEU A 204 -26.36 1.42 -5.00
C LEU A 204 -26.39 0.13 -4.17
N PHE A 205 -25.24 -0.46 -3.88
CA PHE A 205 -25.19 -1.85 -3.41
C PHE A 205 -24.63 -2.03 -2.00
N VAL A 206 -23.82 -1.11 -1.45
CA VAL A 206 -23.33 -1.21 -0.06
C VAL A 206 -24.47 -0.94 0.91
N ARG A 207 -24.69 -1.86 1.82
CA ARG A 207 -25.67 -1.72 2.91
C ARG A 207 -24.94 -1.35 4.20
N ASP A 208 -25.39 -0.28 4.86
CA ASP A 208 -24.87 0.12 6.16
C ASP A 208 -25.30 -0.88 7.23
N LYS A 209 -24.47 -1.05 8.25
CA LYS A 209 -24.83 -1.80 9.45
C LYS A 209 -24.75 -0.88 10.65
N GLU A 210 -25.76 -0.91 11.51
CA GLU A 210 -25.70 -0.24 12.80
C GLU A 210 -24.70 -1.00 13.71
N VAL A 211 -23.74 -0.26 14.26
CA VAL A 211 -22.68 -0.81 15.10
C VAL A 211 -22.84 -0.33 16.53
N GLN A 212 -22.63 -1.23 17.49
CA GLN A 212 -22.52 -0.83 18.88
C GLN A 212 -21.19 -0.11 19.11
N SER A 213 -21.22 1.17 19.50
CA SER A 213 -20.03 1.98 19.74
C SER A 213 -19.21 1.45 20.91
N THR A 214 -17.96 1.08 20.68
CA THR A 214 -17.05 0.57 21.71
C THR A 214 -15.89 1.52 22.05
N GLY A 215 -15.72 2.67 21.38
CA GLY A 215 -14.48 3.45 21.46
C GLY A 215 -14.59 4.89 22.00
N LYS A 216 -13.77 5.21 23.00
CA LYS A 216 -13.45 6.59 23.42
C LYS A 216 -12.03 6.92 22.96
N VAL A 217 -11.81 8.06 22.24
CA VAL A 217 -10.45 8.49 21.79
C VAL A 217 -9.45 8.63 22.92
N GLY A 218 -9.91 9.12 24.08
CA GLY A 218 -9.05 9.19 25.26
C GLY A 218 -8.49 7.83 25.71
N ARG A 219 -9.09 6.75 25.26
CA ARG A 219 -8.63 5.39 25.46
C ARG A 219 -7.44 5.04 24.59
N PHE A 220 -7.41 5.44 23.30
CA PHE A 220 -6.29 5.13 22.38
C PHE A 220 -4.95 5.69 22.88
N LEU A 221 -4.87 6.97 23.19
CA LEU A 221 -3.63 7.60 23.70
C LEU A 221 -3.17 7.00 25.04
N ARG A 222 -4.14 6.61 25.90
CA ARG A 222 -3.85 5.90 27.14
C ARG A 222 -3.35 4.48 26.90
N GLU A 223 -3.99 3.76 25.97
CA GLU A 223 -3.63 2.40 25.59
C GLU A 223 -2.27 2.32 24.91
N MET A 224 -1.88 3.32 24.13
CA MET A 224 -0.51 3.41 23.57
C MET A 224 0.55 3.29 24.68
N ARG A 225 0.36 3.97 25.81
CA ARG A 225 1.32 3.92 26.92
C ARG A 225 1.43 2.53 27.56
N LEU A 226 0.44 1.67 27.33
CA LEU A 226 0.39 0.30 27.87
C LEU A 226 1.06 -0.75 26.97
N LEU A 227 1.54 -0.35 25.75
CA LEU A 227 2.16 -1.27 24.80
C LEU A 227 3.53 -1.81 25.23
N GLY A 228 4.12 -1.21 26.25
CA GLY A 228 5.37 -1.69 26.83
C GLY A 228 6.64 -1.41 25.99
N ARG A 229 7.80 -1.54 26.66
CA ARG A 229 9.13 -1.25 26.06
C ARG A 229 9.46 -2.11 24.83
N PRO A 230 9.19 -3.43 24.80
CA PRO A 230 9.51 -4.27 23.62
C PRO A 230 8.82 -3.82 22.35
N PHE A 231 7.56 -3.38 22.44
CA PHE A 231 6.83 -2.82 21.31
C PHE A 231 7.48 -1.56 20.76
N TYR A 232 7.88 -0.63 21.64
CA TYR A 232 8.52 0.62 21.21
C TYR A 232 9.92 0.42 20.63
N LEU A 233 10.67 -0.59 21.11
CA LEU A 233 11.95 -0.98 20.50
C LEU A 233 11.73 -1.52 19.08
N LEU A 234 10.75 -2.40 18.87
CA LEU A 234 10.36 -2.84 17.53
C LEU A 234 9.91 -1.65 16.67
N LEU A 235 9.12 -0.73 17.23
CA LEU A 235 8.67 0.46 16.51
C LEU A 235 9.85 1.33 16.05
N ALA A 236 10.92 1.43 16.85
CA ALA A 236 12.14 2.13 16.46
C ALA A 236 12.83 1.47 15.25
N VAL A 237 12.90 0.14 15.20
CA VAL A 237 13.40 -0.60 14.00
C VAL A 237 12.56 -0.25 12.77
N VAL A 238 11.24 -0.31 12.92
CA VAL A 238 10.29 -0.02 11.84
C VAL A 238 10.47 1.42 11.34
N VAL A 239 10.52 2.39 12.23
CA VAL A 239 10.72 3.81 11.89
C VAL A 239 12.06 4.02 11.18
N THR A 240 13.14 3.39 11.67
CA THR A 240 14.46 3.44 11.02
C THR A 240 14.42 2.88 9.60
N PHE A 241 13.70 1.79 9.37
CA PHE A 241 13.56 1.22 8.05
C PHE A 241 12.74 2.13 7.11
N TYR A 242 11.54 2.53 7.56
CA TYR A 242 10.59 3.26 6.71
C TYR A 242 11.03 4.69 6.38
N ILE A 243 11.85 5.35 7.23
CA ILE A 243 12.43 6.66 6.87
C ILE A 243 13.44 6.54 5.72
N GLY A 244 14.08 5.37 5.56
CA GLY A 244 14.98 5.05 4.44
C GLY A 244 14.32 4.31 3.29
N GLU A 245 13.03 4.01 3.37
CA GLU A 245 12.33 3.32 2.30
C GLU A 245 12.14 4.23 1.10
N ILE A 246 12.79 3.87 0.00
CA ILE A 246 12.72 4.63 -1.25
C ILE A 246 11.42 4.29 -1.98
N SER A 247 10.62 5.32 -2.31
CA SER A 247 9.38 5.16 -3.08
C SER A 247 9.66 4.58 -4.48
N TYR A 248 8.71 3.79 -4.99
CA TYR A 248 8.70 3.30 -6.38
C TYR A 248 8.88 4.44 -7.40
N ALA A 249 8.51 5.67 -7.06
CA ALA A 249 8.67 6.83 -7.92
C ALA A 249 10.15 7.09 -8.30
N PHE A 250 11.09 6.87 -7.37
CA PHE A 250 12.52 7.01 -7.66
C PHE A 250 13.05 5.87 -8.53
N PHE A 251 12.48 4.66 -8.45
CA PHE A 251 12.77 3.56 -9.37
C PHE A 251 12.34 3.92 -10.79
N ILE A 252 11.16 4.51 -10.95
CA ILE A 252 10.64 5.03 -12.22
C ILE A 252 11.53 6.16 -12.76
N LEU A 253 11.91 7.13 -11.91
CA LEU A 253 12.82 8.22 -12.30
C LEU A 253 14.19 7.72 -12.74
N GLN A 254 14.72 6.67 -12.12
CA GLN A 254 15.97 6.06 -12.52
C GLN A 254 15.87 5.45 -13.93
N GLY A 255 14.77 4.77 -14.25
CA GLY A 255 14.49 4.30 -15.61
C GLY A 255 14.42 5.45 -16.61
N ALA A 256 13.66 6.50 -16.32
CA ALA A 256 13.54 7.69 -17.16
C ALA A 256 14.91 8.37 -17.40
N ARG A 257 15.75 8.47 -16.37
CA ARG A 257 17.09 9.05 -16.47
C ARG A 257 18.01 8.27 -17.41
N HIS A 258 17.88 6.95 -17.48
CA HIS A 258 18.65 6.11 -18.39
C HIS A 258 18.06 6.00 -19.80
N GLY A 259 17.05 6.83 -20.12
CA GLY A 259 16.46 6.92 -21.46
C GLY A 259 15.40 5.85 -21.76
N PHE A 260 14.97 5.07 -20.77
CA PHE A 260 13.85 4.14 -20.95
C PHE A 260 12.54 4.91 -21.08
N ASP A 261 11.74 4.51 -22.03
CA ASP A 261 10.45 5.15 -22.25
C ASP A 261 9.41 4.76 -21.18
N ILE A 262 8.27 5.42 -21.20
CA ILE A 262 7.20 5.18 -20.23
C ILE A 262 6.56 3.80 -20.41
N VAL A 263 6.58 3.20 -21.61
CA VAL A 263 6.04 1.87 -21.89
C VAL A 263 6.90 0.83 -21.19
N ASP A 264 8.24 0.90 -21.36
CA ASP A 264 9.21 0.04 -20.68
C ASP A 264 9.02 0.08 -19.17
N VAL A 265 8.99 1.29 -18.59
CA VAL A 265 8.87 1.45 -17.15
C VAL A 265 7.49 1.03 -16.63
N THR A 266 6.43 1.21 -17.43
CA THR A 266 5.10 0.68 -17.07
C THR A 266 5.09 -0.86 -17.05
N ILE A 267 5.76 -1.53 -17.98
CA ILE A 267 5.93 -2.99 -17.98
C ILE A 267 6.69 -3.44 -16.73
N LEU A 268 7.77 -2.73 -16.37
CA LEU A 268 8.53 -3.03 -15.15
C LEU A 268 7.71 -2.78 -13.87
N TYR A 269 6.84 -1.78 -13.88
CA TYR A 269 5.91 -1.53 -12.77
C TYR A 269 4.85 -2.64 -12.65
N ILE A 270 4.39 -3.22 -13.77
CA ILE A 270 3.55 -4.42 -13.77
C ILE A 270 4.32 -5.60 -13.18
N LEU A 271 5.58 -5.82 -13.57
CA LEU A 271 6.44 -6.85 -13.01
C LEU A 271 6.55 -6.72 -11.48
N TYR A 272 6.78 -5.49 -10.98
CA TYR A 272 6.78 -5.19 -9.54
C TYR A 272 5.49 -5.68 -8.88
N ASN A 273 4.31 -5.29 -9.40
CA ASN A 273 3.02 -5.66 -8.82
C ASN A 273 2.77 -7.18 -8.88
N VAL A 274 3.13 -7.85 -9.98
CA VAL A 274 3.00 -9.31 -10.13
C VAL A 274 3.88 -10.03 -9.11
N VAL A 275 5.15 -9.66 -8.97
CA VAL A 275 6.06 -10.25 -7.99
C VAL A 275 5.56 -10.02 -6.58
N PHE A 276 5.10 -8.80 -6.25
CA PHE A 276 4.48 -8.48 -4.97
C PHE A 276 3.33 -9.42 -4.62
N VAL A 277 2.39 -9.60 -5.55
CA VAL A 277 1.21 -10.45 -5.34
C VAL A 277 1.59 -11.93 -5.17
N LEU A 278 2.48 -12.43 -6.02
CA LEU A 278 2.92 -13.83 -5.98
C LEU A 278 3.72 -14.17 -4.71
N THR A 279 4.40 -13.19 -4.13
CA THR A 279 5.27 -13.42 -2.95
C THR A 279 4.55 -13.17 -1.62
N ALA A 280 3.50 -12.38 -1.57
CA ALA A 280 2.83 -11.99 -0.33
C ALA A 280 2.29 -13.19 0.48
N ILE A 281 1.62 -14.15 -0.17
CA ILE A 281 1.07 -15.35 0.50
C ILE A 281 2.19 -16.32 0.91
N PRO A 282 3.13 -16.71 0.03
CA PRO A 282 4.24 -17.57 0.41
C PRO A 282 5.09 -17.02 1.57
N ALA A 283 5.38 -15.71 1.55
CA ALA A 283 6.12 -15.07 2.63
C ALA A 283 5.37 -15.10 3.97
N GLY A 284 4.04 -14.90 3.95
CA GLY A 284 3.20 -15.06 5.13
C GLY A 284 3.29 -16.48 5.70
N VAL A 285 3.10 -17.50 4.87
CA VAL A 285 3.21 -18.91 5.27
C VAL A 285 4.63 -19.24 5.79
N LEU A 286 5.66 -18.73 5.13
CA LEU A 286 7.04 -18.91 5.55
C LEU A 286 7.30 -18.28 6.92
N SER A 287 6.74 -17.08 7.15
CA SER A 287 6.86 -16.38 8.44
C SER A 287 6.12 -17.10 9.58
N ASP A 288 5.06 -17.84 9.28
CA ASP A 288 4.38 -18.68 10.27
C ASP A 288 5.23 -19.89 10.68
N LYS A 289 6.06 -20.44 9.76
CA LYS A 289 6.90 -21.62 9.98
C LYS A 289 8.26 -21.29 10.59
N LEU A 290 8.95 -20.28 10.05
CA LEU A 290 10.32 -19.90 10.46
C LEU A 290 10.35 -18.83 11.55
N GLY A 291 9.20 -18.21 11.84
CA GLY A 291 9.08 -17.01 12.67
C GLY A 291 9.09 -15.72 11.83
N ARG A 292 8.57 -14.63 12.43
CA ARG A 292 8.40 -13.34 11.74
C ARG A 292 9.75 -12.65 11.45
N MET A 293 10.64 -12.69 12.45
CA MET A 293 11.92 -11.98 12.40
C MET A 293 12.80 -12.37 11.22
N PRO A 294 13.07 -13.67 10.91
CA PRO A 294 13.92 -14.04 9.77
C PRO A 294 13.38 -13.55 8.43
N VAL A 295 12.05 -13.57 8.23
CA VAL A 295 11.42 -13.11 6.99
C VAL A 295 11.53 -11.59 6.85
N ILE A 296 11.38 -10.83 7.95
CA ILE A 296 11.58 -9.38 7.96
C ILE A 296 13.06 -9.04 7.72
N ALA A 297 14.00 -9.71 8.40
CA ALA A 297 15.42 -9.52 8.17
C ALA A 297 15.80 -9.76 6.70
N PHE A 298 15.28 -10.85 6.11
CA PHE A 298 15.45 -11.15 4.70
C PHE A 298 14.86 -10.07 3.80
N SER A 299 13.69 -9.51 4.15
CA SER A 299 13.08 -8.42 3.36
C SER A 299 13.94 -7.15 3.37
N PHE A 300 14.63 -6.82 4.48
CA PHE A 300 15.56 -5.70 4.54
C PHE A 300 16.77 -5.90 3.63
N VAL A 301 17.32 -7.14 3.61
CA VAL A 301 18.43 -7.51 2.70
C VAL A 301 18.00 -7.37 1.25
N ILE A 302 16.81 -7.88 0.89
CA ILE A 302 16.29 -7.78 -0.48
C ILE A 302 16.11 -6.31 -0.88
N PHE A 303 15.55 -5.47 0.00
CA PHE A 303 15.38 -4.04 -0.27
C PHE A 303 16.73 -3.35 -0.46
N ALA A 304 17.74 -3.62 0.39
CA ALA A 304 19.08 -3.07 0.23
C ALA A 304 19.69 -3.52 -1.11
N PHE A 305 19.48 -4.77 -1.50
CA PHE A 305 19.97 -5.29 -2.78
C PHE A 305 19.22 -4.68 -3.98
N ALA A 306 17.91 -4.47 -3.89
CA ALA A 306 17.14 -3.72 -4.88
C ALA A 306 17.70 -2.31 -5.08
N CYS A 307 17.96 -1.59 -3.98
CA CYS A 307 18.59 -0.28 -4.03
C CYS A 307 19.99 -0.34 -4.65
N LEU A 308 20.81 -1.33 -4.30
CA LEU A 308 22.15 -1.52 -4.87
C LEU A 308 22.09 -1.69 -6.38
N VAL A 309 21.21 -2.54 -6.89
CA VAL A 309 20.99 -2.73 -8.33
C VAL A 309 20.58 -1.41 -8.98
N MET A 310 19.70 -0.63 -8.34
CA MET A 310 19.22 0.63 -8.89
C MET A 310 20.28 1.75 -8.91
N THR A 311 21.38 1.67 -8.15
CA THR A 311 22.47 2.66 -8.24
C THR A 311 23.09 2.73 -9.65
N ASN A 312 23.09 1.59 -10.38
CA ASN A 312 23.74 1.45 -11.71
C ASN A 312 22.80 0.80 -12.75
N ALA A 313 21.49 1.02 -12.67
CA ALA A 313 20.49 0.36 -13.51
C ALA A 313 20.46 0.91 -14.96
N GLY A 314 21.60 0.89 -15.66
CA GLY A 314 21.75 1.36 -17.03
C GLY A 314 21.28 0.40 -18.13
N SER A 315 20.78 -0.79 -17.79
CA SER A 315 20.21 -1.75 -18.73
C SER A 315 18.80 -2.17 -18.33
N TRP A 316 18.00 -2.56 -19.34
CA TRP A 316 16.63 -3.05 -19.09
C TRP A 316 16.60 -4.23 -18.11
N LEU A 317 17.57 -5.14 -18.20
CA LEU A 317 17.67 -6.28 -17.31
C LEU A 317 17.93 -5.88 -15.84
N LEU A 318 18.83 -4.90 -15.61
CA LEU A 318 19.11 -4.40 -14.27
C LEU A 318 17.88 -3.66 -13.68
N LEU A 319 17.19 -2.86 -14.50
CA LEU A 319 15.93 -2.25 -14.08
C LEU A 319 14.88 -3.31 -13.72
N ALA A 320 14.70 -4.34 -14.58
CA ALA A 320 13.77 -5.42 -14.31
C ALA A 320 14.13 -6.18 -13.02
N LEU A 321 15.40 -6.43 -12.79
CA LEU A 321 15.88 -7.03 -11.53
C LEU A 321 15.56 -6.11 -10.34
N GLY A 322 15.81 -4.80 -10.43
CA GLY A 322 15.50 -3.83 -9.37
C GLY A 322 14.01 -3.78 -9.04
N PHE A 323 13.13 -3.67 -10.05
CA PHE A 323 11.66 -3.69 -9.84
C PHE A 323 11.17 -5.04 -9.31
N GLY A 324 11.72 -6.17 -9.80
CA GLY A 324 11.40 -7.50 -9.30
C GLY A 324 11.79 -7.69 -7.83
N LEU A 325 13.00 -7.28 -7.46
CA LEU A 325 13.48 -7.32 -6.06
C LEU A 325 12.65 -6.40 -5.17
N PHE A 326 12.26 -5.22 -5.66
CA PHE A 326 11.38 -4.32 -4.91
C PHE A 326 9.99 -4.94 -4.68
N GLY A 327 9.43 -5.63 -5.67
CA GLY A 327 8.19 -6.41 -5.53
C GLY A 327 8.32 -7.54 -4.51
N LEU A 328 9.43 -8.28 -4.57
CA LEU A 328 9.74 -9.36 -3.63
C LEU A 328 9.85 -8.83 -2.19
N TYR A 329 10.57 -7.71 -1.99
CA TYR A 329 10.66 -7.03 -0.70
C TYR A 329 9.27 -6.65 -0.16
N LYS A 330 8.46 -5.96 -0.96
CA LYS A 330 7.11 -5.53 -0.55
C LYS A 330 6.22 -6.71 -0.19
N GLY A 331 6.21 -7.78 -1.01
CA GLY A 331 5.45 -8.99 -0.76
C GLY A 331 5.90 -9.71 0.52
N ALA A 332 7.20 -9.78 0.76
CA ALA A 332 7.74 -10.41 1.96
C ALA A 332 7.53 -9.61 3.25
N SER A 333 7.37 -8.27 3.16
CA SER A 333 7.35 -7.41 4.35
C SER A 333 5.95 -6.96 4.77
N GLU A 334 5.09 -6.52 3.86
CA GLU A 334 3.86 -5.76 4.22
C GLU A 334 2.91 -6.51 5.14
N GLY A 335 2.63 -7.78 4.87
CA GLY A 335 1.78 -8.62 5.72
C GLY A 335 2.47 -9.07 6.99
N VAL A 336 3.75 -9.47 6.87
CA VAL A 336 4.55 -10.01 7.97
C VAL A 336 4.83 -8.96 9.04
N PHE A 337 5.09 -7.69 8.65
CA PHE A 337 5.23 -6.59 9.61
C PHE A 337 3.99 -6.40 10.48
N LYS A 338 2.80 -6.41 9.88
CA LYS A 338 1.54 -6.27 10.64
C LYS A 338 1.37 -7.38 11.67
N ALA A 339 1.68 -8.63 11.26
CA ALA A 339 1.67 -9.77 12.17
C ALA A 339 2.70 -9.62 13.29
N PHE A 340 3.96 -9.26 12.94
CA PHE A 340 5.05 -9.10 13.89
C PHE A 340 4.75 -8.03 14.94
N VAL A 341 4.20 -6.89 14.54
CA VAL A 341 3.77 -5.82 15.45
C VAL A 341 2.71 -6.31 16.44
N THR A 342 1.77 -7.16 16.01
CA THR A 342 0.74 -7.72 16.91
C THR A 342 1.28 -8.77 17.87
N ASP A 343 2.40 -9.44 17.55
CA ASP A 343 3.04 -10.40 18.44
C ASP A 343 3.70 -9.71 19.67
N PHE A 344 4.06 -8.43 19.55
CA PHE A 344 4.61 -7.60 20.64
C PHE A 344 3.54 -6.85 21.45
N ALA A 345 2.25 -7.10 21.18
CA ALA A 345 1.17 -6.40 21.85
C ALA A 345 0.25 -7.38 22.59
N PRO A 346 -0.24 -7.03 23.80
CA PRO A 346 -1.29 -7.78 24.47
C PRO A 346 -2.51 -7.98 23.56
N LYS A 347 -3.20 -9.12 23.66
CA LYS A 347 -4.33 -9.48 22.78
C LYS A 347 -5.42 -8.40 22.70
N ASN A 348 -5.71 -7.73 23.81
CA ASN A 348 -6.69 -6.64 23.92
C ASN A 348 -6.19 -5.29 23.36
N LEU A 349 -4.88 -5.13 23.06
CA LEU A 349 -4.26 -3.91 22.56
C LEU A 349 -3.75 -4.02 21.11
N ARG A 350 -3.99 -5.15 20.42
CA ARG A 350 -3.52 -5.37 19.04
C ARG A 350 -3.99 -4.30 18.06
N GLY A 351 -5.23 -3.84 18.20
CA GLY A 351 -5.75 -2.74 17.38
C GLY A 351 -5.01 -1.43 17.61
N THR A 352 -4.72 -1.10 18.88
CA THR A 352 -3.94 0.07 19.28
C THR A 352 -2.49 -0.02 18.76
N ALA A 353 -1.88 -1.21 18.83
CA ALA A 353 -0.53 -1.46 18.31
C ALA A 353 -0.46 -1.24 16.79
N LEU A 354 -1.41 -1.78 16.01
CA LEU A 354 -1.47 -1.54 14.56
C LEU A 354 -1.74 -0.08 14.22
N GLY A 355 -2.61 0.60 14.97
CA GLY A 355 -2.85 2.03 14.81
C GLY A 355 -1.59 2.85 15.06
N THR A 356 -0.86 2.55 16.14
CA THR A 356 0.41 3.20 16.49
C THR A 356 1.49 2.95 15.41
N PHE A 357 1.60 1.70 14.95
CA PHE A 357 2.49 1.32 13.85
C PHE A 357 2.20 2.13 12.57
N HIS A 358 0.95 2.15 12.11
CA HIS A 358 0.59 2.90 10.89
C HIS A 358 0.80 4.41 11.04
N THR A 359 0.54 4.96 12.23
CA THR A 359 0.80 6.38 12.51
C THR A 359 2.29 6.68 12.45
N ALA A 360 3.13 5.88 13.11
CA ALA A 360 4.57 6.08 13.14
C ALA A 360 5.19 5.95 11.73
N VAL A 361 4.81 4.92 10.97
CA VAL A 361 5.23 4.75 9.57
C VAL A 361 4.80 5.96 8.73
N GLY A 362 3.53 6.36 8.82
CA GLY A 362 3.05 7.52 8.08
C GLY A 362 3.82 8.80 8.41
N MET A 363 4.15 9.04 9.67
CA MET A 363 4.87 10.26 10.07
C MET A 363 6.30 10.33 9.52
N VAL A 364 6.96 9.19 9.31
CA VAL A 364 8.35 9.18 8.81
C VAL A 364 8.46 9.12 7.30
N MET A 365 7.37 8.79 6.59
CA MET A 365 7.33 8.81 5.11
C MET A 365 7.59 10.20 4.53
N LEU A 366 7.08 11.26 5.16
CA LEU A 366 7.31 12.63 4.69
C LEU A 366 8.78 13.05 4.80
N PRO A 367 9.43 13.02 5.98
CA PRO A 367 10.86 13.34 6.05
C PRO A 367 11.72 12.39 5.21
N GLY A 368 11.39 11.10 5.13
CA GLY A 368 12.09 10.14 4.28
C GLY A 368 12.04 10.52 2.80
N GLY A 369 10.86 10.88 2.30
CA GLY A 369 10.68 11.34 0.92
C GLY A 369 11.44 12.64 0.64
N ILE A 370 11.43 13.60 1.57
CA ILE A 370 12.19 14.86 1.45
C ILE A 370 13.70 14.57 1.39
N ILE A 371 14.23 13.73 2.29
CA ILE A 371 15.65 13.35 2.30
C ILE A 371 16.03 12.66 0.99
N ALA A 372 15.24 11.69 0.54
CA ALA A 372 15.46 10.98 -0.72
C ALA A 372 15.51 11.93 -1.91
N GLY A 373 14.56 12.88 -1.98
CA GLY A 373 14.51 13.88 -3.05
C GLY A 373 15.65 14.90 -3.00
N LEU A 374 16.06 15.34 -1.81
CA LEU A 374 17.22 16.23 -1.65
C LEU A 374 18.51 15.53 -2.09
N LEU A 375 18.71 14.28 -1.73
CA LEU A 375 19.88 13.50 -2.15
C LEU A 375 19.89 13.33 -3.68
N TRP A 376 18.71 13.08 -4.28
CA TRP A 376 18.57 13.00 -5.74
C TRP A 376 19.00 14.26 -6.46
N ASP A 377 18.57 15.45 -5.98
CA ASP A 377 18.78 16.72 -6.65
C ASP A 377 20.15 17.37 -6.31
N LYS A 378 20.62 17.23 -5.06
CA LYS A 378 21.78 17.98 -4.55
C LYS A 378 23.08 17.19 -4.54
N VAL A 379 22.99 15.85 -4.47
CA VAL A 379 24.16 14.97 -4.49
C VAL A 379 24.23 14.22 -5.82
N ALA A 380 23.44 13.19 -5.96
CA ALA A 380 23.28 12.43 -7.19
C ALA A 380 22.15 11.39 -7.00
N PRO A 381 21.52 10.89 -8.10
CA PRO A 381 20.50 9.85 -8.01
C PRO A 381 20.94 8.58 -7.27
N TRP A 382 22.18 8.14 -7.42
CA TRP A 382 22.70 6.98 -6.68
C TRP A 382 22.70 7.19 -5.15
N ALA A 383 22.87 8.44 -4.68
CA ALA A 383 22.91 8.74 -3.24
C ALA A 383 21.54 8.48 -2.57
N THR A 384 20.44 8.65 -3.31
CA THR A 384 19.10 8.27 -2.83
C THR A 384 19.02 6.77 -2.52
N PHE A 385 19.51 5.92 -3.42
CA PHE A 385 19.51 4.48 -3.21
C PHE A 385 20.53 4.06 -2.13
N ALA A 386 21.71 4.70 -2.07
CA ALA A 386 22.69 4.48 -1.02
C ALA A 386 22.13 4.80 0.39
N TYR A 387 21.35 5.87 0.51
CA TYR A 387 20.60 6.17 1.73
C TYR A 387 19.65 5.04 2.11
N GLY A 388 18.87 4.51 1.15
CA GLY A 388 18.01 3.35 1.38
C GLY A 388 18.79 2.12 1.90
N ILE A 389 19.97 1.83 1.31
CA ILE A 389 20.85 0.74 1.76
C ILE A 389 21.31 0.94 3.20
N ILE A 390 21.81 2.14 3.52
CA ILE A 390 22.32 2.46 4.87
C ILE A 390 21.21 2.29 5.92
N MET A 391 20.02 2.80 5.64
CA MET A 391 18.89 2.72 6.57
C MET A 391 18.37 1.28 6.72
N ALA A 392 18.34 0.50 5.64
CA ALA A 392 17.96 -0.91 5.68
C ALA A 392 18.95 -1.75 6.50
N ILE A 393 20.25 -1.53 6.31
CA ILE A 393 21.30 -2.21 7.10
C ILE A 393 21.22 -1.79 8.56
N THR A 394 21.03 -0.50 8.84
CA THR A 394 20.85 0.01 10.23
C THR A 394 19.64 -0.64 10.89
N ALA A 395 18.51 -0.69 10.19
CA ALA A 395 17.30 -1.35 10.69
C ALA A 395 17.51 -2.86 10.91
N LEU A 396 18.26 -3.53 10.03
CA LEU A 396 18.63 -4.94 10.20
C LEU A 396 19.47 -5.18 11.45
N ILE A 397 20.50 -4.38 11.65
CA ILE A 397 21.35 -4.44 12.87
C ILE A 397 20.50 -4.21 14.12
N LEU A 398 19.69 -3.17 14.13
CA LEU A 398 18.79 -2.89 15.24
C LEU A 398 17.79 -4.04 15.49
N LEU A 399 17.24 -4.64 14.43
CA LEU A 399 16.33 -5.79 14.54
C LEU A 399 17.02 -6.96 15.24
N LEU A 400 18.25 -7.30 14.85
CA LEU A 400 19.01 -8.41 15.40
C LEU A 400 19.37 -8.17 16.89
N VAL A 401 19.78 -6.94 17.24
CA VAL A 401 20.13 -6.57 18.63
C VAL A 401 18.88 -6.53 19.53
N ILE A 402 17.79 -5.93 19.06
CA ILE A 402 16.57 -5.70 19.88
C ILE A 402 15.81 -7.00 20.15
N VAL A 403 15.75 -7.90 19.17
CA VAL A 403 14.93 -9.12 19.35
C VAL A 403 15.58 -10.11 20.30
N ASP A 404 16.90 -10.19 20.38
CA ASP A 404 17.57 -11.03 21.38
C ASP A 404 17.30 -10.53 22.81
N GLU A 405 17.35 -9.23 23.05
CA GLU A 405 16.98 -8.63 24.35
C GLU A 405 15.47 -8.77 24.64
N GLY A 406 14.61 -8.69 23.64
CA GLY A 406 13.16 -8.78 23.79
C GLY A 406 12.66 -10.18 24.13
N ARG A 407 13.21 -11.24 23.52
CA ARG A 407 12.84 -12.64 23.82
C ARG A 407 13.15 -13.05 25.27
N ALA A 408 14.23 -12.55 25.82
CA ALA A 408 14.59 -12.83 27.22
C ALA A 408 13.62 -12.22 28.26
N ARG A 409 12.81 -11.22 27.87
CA ARG A 409 11.91 -10.47 28.77
C ARG A 409 10.41 -10.77 28.60
N VAL A 410 10.00 -11.45 27.52
CA VAL A 410 8.60 -11.76 27.22
C VAL A 410 8.24 -13.20 27.60
N MET A 411 9.21 -14.07 27.93
CA MET A 411 8.90 -15.36 28.51
C MET A 411 8.51 -15.15 29.99
N PRO A 412 7.25 -15.45 30.38
CA PRO A 412 6.93 -15.55 31.80
C PRO A 412 7.72 -16.70 32.40
N ALA A 413 8.30 -16.44 33.57
CA ALA A 413 8.89 -17.47 34.41
C ALA A 413 7.84 -18.48 34.88
#